data_aef52a7dab0fd1e82c9bae387be4a6ed
#
_entry.id   aef52a7dab0fd1e82c9bae387be4a6ed
#
_cell.length_a   1.000
_cell.length_b   1.000
_cell.length_c   1.000
_cell.angle_alpha   90.00
_cell.angle_beta   90.00
_cell.angle_gamma   90.00
#
_symmetry.space_group_name_H-M   'P 1'
#
loop_
_entity.id
_entity.type
_entity.pdbx_description
1 polymer ?
#
loop_
_entity_poly.entity_id
_entity_poly.type
_entity_poly.pdbx_seq_one_letter_code
_entity_poly.pdbx_strand_id
1 'polypeptide(L)'
;MSILGGKIDIFGGYVYSLDMSDHSPFDPNIPYNNLPPLPPRDEVETVAVLKAVIAANKELGALDSACRLIPNPAIITSTIPLREAQASSEIENIVTTNDELFRAAYAVDAEPTPATKEALRYNKALHLGVESLATRPLSIHTAQQVCSALHDAPAVVRSMPGTYIGDPVKKIKFYTPPEGKEIIEQHLSQWERFIYSDHGLDPLVLLALLHYQFEAIHPFYDGNGRTGRILNILLLVQEGLLRLPVLYLSGYIVNNKADYYRLLRAVTTEGAWEEWIIFLVKGIEESARTASTLIEKLWRLQDQTASELREKAGISPAKELAELLFTHPYIRIKNI
;
A
#
# COMPACT_ATOMS: atom_id res chain seq x y z
N MET A 1 11.88 24.75 -49.00
CA MET A 1 10.95 23.63 -48.96
C MET A 1 11.72 22.48 -48.33
N SER A 2 11.56 22.27 -47.05
CA SER A 2 12.20 21.17 -46.31
C SER A 2 11.08 20.29 -45.75
N ILE A 3 11.06 19.04 -46.20
CA ILE A 3 10.07 18.03 -45.79
C ILE A 3 10.67 17.31 -44.60
N LEU A 4 10.09 17.48 -43.43
CA LEU A 4 10.37 16.68 -42.25
C LEU A 4 9.64 15.33 -42.40
N GLY A 5 10.42 14.24 -42.50
CA GLY A 5 9.91 12.88 -42.62
C GLY A 5 9.40 12.32 -41.32
N GLY A 6 8.09 12.11 -41.20
CA GLY A 6 7.51 11.22 -40.20
C GLY A 6 7.59 9.77 -40.67
N LYS A 7 8.08 8.88 -39.85
CA LYS A 7 7.99 7.41 -40.09
C LYS A 7 6.55 6.95 -39.82
N ILE A 8 6.01 6.24 -40.80
CA ILE A 8 4.70 5.58 -40.68
C ILE A 8 4.97 4.09 -40.46
N ASP A 9 4.61 3.56 -39.31
CA ASP A 9 4.56 2.12 -39.09
C ASP A 9 3.13 1.64 -39.23
N ILE A 10 2.91 0.66 -40.12
CA ILE A 10 1.61 0.06 -40.38
C ILE A 10 1.56 -1.31 -39.70
N PHE A 11 0.82 -1.39 -38.59
CA PHE A 11 0.37 -2.68 -38.05
C PHE A 11 -1.16 -2.70 -37.97
N GLY A 12 -1.78 -3.66 -38.64
CA GLY A 12 -3.18 -4.03 -38.44
C GLY A 12 -4.26 -3.05 -38.89
N GLY A 13 -4.11 -2.32 -40.02
CA GLY A 13 -5.24 -1.68 -40.73
C GLY A 13 -5.85 -0.41 -40.10
N TYR A 14 -5.25 0.15 -39.06
CA TYR A 14 -5.65 1.46 -38.50
C TYR A 14 -4.49 2.44 -38.59
N VAL A 15 -4.74 3.59 -39.20
CA VAL A 15 -3.79 4.71 -39.28
C VAL A 15 -3.92 5.49 -38.00
N TYR A 16 -2.95 5.33 -37.08
CA TYR A 16 -2.78 6.27 -35.96
C TYR A 16 -1.83 7.37 -36.41
N SER A 17 -2.34 8.59 -36.53
CA SER A 17 -1.47 9.77 -36.64
C SER A 17 -0.77 9.95 -35.30
N LEU A 18 0.55 9.74 -35.27
CA LEU A 18 1.40 10.14 -34.14
C LEU A 18 1.47 11.66 -34.12
N ASP A 19 0.54 12.27 -33.39
CA ASP A 19 0.63 13.69 -33.05
C ASP A 19 1.65 13.82 -31.89
N MET A 20 2.89 14.15 -32.26
CA MET A 20 4.04 14.28 -31.36
C MET A 20 4.13 15.67 -30.70
N SER A 21 3.01 16.30 -30.37
CA SER A 21 3.06 17.71 -29.98
C SER A 21 1.99 18.16 -28.96
N ASP A 22 1.67 17.37 -27.93
CA ASP A 22 0.83 17.93 -26.87
C ASP A 22 1.37 17.55 -25.46
N HIS A 23 2.64 17.81 -25.21
CA HIS A 23 3.15 17.98 -23.86
C HIS A 23 3.05 19.46 -23.49
N SER A 24 1.85 19.93 -23.20
CA SER A 24 1.75 21.16 -22.42
C SER A 24 2.48 20.93 -21.10
N PRO A 25 3.34 21.86 -20.64
CA PRO A 25 4.07 21.70 -19.39
C PRO A 25 3.06 21.46 -18.26
N PHE A 26 3.38 20.54 -17.35
CA PHE A 26 2.54 20.23 -16.20
C PHE A 26 2.22 21.49 -15.39
N ASP A 27 0.93 21.80 -15.24
CA ASP A 27 0.45 22.87 -14.37
C ASP A 27 -0.36 22.27 -13.21
N PRO A 28 0.08 22.42 -11.95
CA PRO A 28 -0.62 21.87 -10.79
C PRO A 28 -2.02 22.47 -10.58
N ASN A 29 -2.37 23.56 -11.26
CA ASN A 29 -3.67 24.21 -11.15
C ASN A 29 -4.72 23.67 -12.14
N ILE A 30 -4.27 22.92 -13.14
CA ILE A 30 -5.12 22.36 -14.20
C ILE A 30 -5.34 20.87 -13.91
N PRO A 31 -6.60 20.35 -14.04
CA PRO A 31 -6.86 18.92 -13.92
C PRO A 31 -6.00 18.07 -14.86
N TYR A 32 -5.25 17.13 -14.33
CA TYR A 32 -4.36 16.25 -15.09
C TYR A 32 -5.14 15.09 -15.70
N ASN A 33 -6.01 15.40 -16.68
CA ASN A 33 -6.90 14.43 -17.31
C ASN A 33 -6.18 13.41 -18.20
N ASN A 34 -4.99 13.77 -18.72
CA ASN A 34 -4.20 12.91 -19.59
C ASN A 34 -3.11 12.18 -18.80
N LEU A 35 -3.52 11.26 -17.92
CA LEU A 35 -2.57 10.42 -17.19
C LEU A 35 -1.74 9.56 -18.16
N PRO A 36 -0.47 9.24 -17.80
CA PRO A 36 0.35 8.35 -18.60
C PRO A 36 -0.36 6.99 -18.75
N PRO A 37 -0.24 6.35 -19.94
CA PRO A 37 -0.84 5.03 -20.16
C PRO A 37 -0.18 3.97 -19.29
N LEU A 38 -0.89 2.86 -19.05
CA LEU A 38 -0.35 1.66 -18.44
C LEU A 38 -0.32 0.51 -19.47
N PRO A 39 0.83 -0.17 -19.68
CA PRO A 39 2.15 0.19 -19.12
C PRO A 39 2.66 1.52 -19.68
N PRO A 40 3.63 2.16 -19.00
CA PRO A 40 4.36 3.29 -19.57
C PRO A 40 5.00 2.94 -20.92
N ARG A 41 5.25 3.96 -21.74
CA ARG A 41 5.92 3.76 -23.05
C ARG A 41 7.40 3.43 -22.91
N ASP A 42 8.02 3.93 -21.85
CA ASP A 42 9.43 3.71 -21.55
C ASP A 42 9.63 2.31 -20.93
N GLU A 43 10.81 1.75 -21.12
CA GLU A 43 11.20 0.50 -20.46
C GLU A 43 11.28 0.73 -18.94
N VAL A 44 10.48 -0.01 -18.19
CA VAL A 44 10.40 0.11 -16.72
C VAL A 44 11.18 -0.97 -15.98
N GLU A 45 11.53 -2.07 -16.63
CA GLU A 45 12.35 -3.15 -16.08
C GLU A 45 13.83 -3.00 -16.45
N THR A 46 14.38 -1.83 -16.16
CA THR A 46 15.81 -1.58 -16.35
C THR A 46 16.67 -2.51 -15.50
N VAL A 47 17.94 -2.63 -15.82
CA VAL A 47 18.89 -3.42 -15.02
C VAL A 47 18.93 -2.97 -13.56
N ALA A 48 18.76 -1.67 -13.30
CA ALA A 48 18.74 -1.13 -11.94
C ALA A 48 17.47 -1.57 -11.19
N VAL A 49 16.31 -1.50 -11.82
CA VAL A 49 15.03 -1.99 -11.30
C VAL A 49 15.07 -3.48 -11.01
N LEU A 50 15.52 -4.29 -11.98
CA LEU A 50 15.59 -5.75 -11.81
C LEU A 50 16.52 -6.17 -10.67
N LYS A 51 17.63 -5.46 -10.45
CA LYS A 51 18.50 -5.71 -9.28
C LYS A 51 17.77 -5.42 -7.95
N ALA A 52 17.00 -4.34 -7.88
CA ALA A 52 16.19 -4.02 -6.71
C ALA A 52 15.08 -5.07 -6.48
N VAL A 53 14.42 -5.50 -7.56
CA VAL A 53 13.40 -6.56 -7.55
C VAL A 53 13.95 -7.88 -7.02
N ILE A 54 15.14 -8.31 -7.48
CA ILE A 54 15.79 -9.53 -6.98
C ILE A 54 16.06 -9.43 -5.48
N ALA A 55 16.54 -8.28 -4.99
CA ALA A 55 16.81 -8.07 -3.57
C ALA A 55 15.51 -8.11 -2.74
N ALA A 56 14.47 -7.45 -3.20
CA ALA A 56 13.16 -7.41 -2.53
C ALA A 56 12.48 -8.79 -2.49
N ASN A 57 12.47 -9.53 -3.60
CA ASN A 57 11.93 -10.88 -3.67
C ASN A 57 12.65 -11.85 -2.72
N LYS A 58 13.97 -11.71 -2.55
CA LYS A 58 14.73 -12.47 -1.56
C LYS A 58 14.24 -12.22 -0.13
N GLU A 59 14.05 -10.96 0.25
CA GLU A 59 13.59 -10.60 1.60
C GLU A 59 12.10 -10.95 1.81
N LEU A 60 11.25 -10.87 0.79
CA LEU A 60 9.87 -11.36 0.85
C LEU A 60 9.82 -12.88 1.07
N GLY A 61 10.66 -13.65 0.38
CA GLY A 61 10.79 -15.08 0.61
C GLY A 61 11.28 -15.43 2.03
N ALA A 62 12.21 -14.63 2.58
CA ALA A 62 12.64 -14.76 3.96
C ALA A 62 11.51 -14.45 4.94
N LEU A 63 10.70 -13.42 4.67
CA LEU A 63 9.53 -13.06 5.47
C LEU A 63 8.47 -14.18 5.47
N ASP A 64 8.14 -14.74 4.31
CA ASP A 64 7.20 -15.89 4.23
C ASP A 64 7.71 -17.09 5.02
N SER A 65 9.01 -17.35 4.97
CA SER A 65 9.66 -18.42 5.74
C SER A 65 9.60 -18.15 7.25
N ALA A 66 9.87 -16.92 7.68
CA ALA A 66 9.78 -16.50 9.09
C ALA A 66 8.34 -16.64 9.63
N CYS A 67 7.33 -16.32 8.84
CA CYS A 67 5.91 -16.50 9.22
C CYS A 67 5.57 -17.94 9.57
N ARG A 68 6.27 -18.94 9.01
CA ARG A 68 6.05 -20.35 9.30
C ARG A 68 6.64 -20.80 10.63
N LEU A 69 7.57 -20.03 11.22
CA LEU A 69 8.17 -20.34 12.52
C LEU A 69 7.18 -20.16 13.67
N ILE A 70 6.20 -19.29 13.51
CA ILE A 70 5.20 -18.99 14.53
C ILE A 70 4.01 -19.93 14.37
N PRO A 71 3.76 -20.85 15.35
CA PRO A 71 2.67 -21.84 15.24
C PRO A 71 1.29 -21.18 15.12
N ASN A 72 1.06 -20.07 15.85
CA ASN A 72 -0.18 -19.30 15.79
C ASN A 72 0.02 -17.99 15.01
N PRO A 73 -0.46 -17.92 13.76
CA PRO A 73 -0.33 -16.70 12.95
C PRO A 73 -0.96 -15.45 13.58
N ALA A 74 -1.93 -15.61 14.50
CA ALA A 74 -2.58 -14.50 15.17
C ALA A 74 -1.57 -13.59 15.90
N ILE A 75 -0.45 -14.12 16.37
CA ILE A 75 0.62 -13.34 17.03
C ILE A 75 1.15 -12.23 16.11
N ILE A 76 1.37 -12.54 14.85
CA ILE A 76 1.91 -11.57 13.87
C ILE A 76 0.81 -10.78 13.16
N THR A 77 -0.33 -11.40 12.86
CA THR A 77 -1.45 -10.72 12.19
C THR A 77 -2.24 -9.79 13.11
N SER A 78 -2.08 -9.91 14.43
CA SER A 78 -2.64 -8.97 15.41
C SER A 78 -1.76 -7.75 15.68
N THR A 79 -0.47 -7.79 15.30
CA THR A 79 0.50 -6.73 15.66
C THR A 79 1.02 -5.95 14.46
N ILE A 80 1.51 -6.62 13.42
CA ILE A 80 2.12 -5.95 12.27
C ILE A 80 1.11 -5.09 11.50
N PRO A 81 -0.12 -5.55 11.20
CA PRO A 81 -1.14 -4.73 10.55
C PRO A 81 -1.55 -3.50 11.36
N LEU A 82 -1.55 -3.55 12.70
CA LEU A 82 -1.82 -2.38 13.52
C LEU A 82 -0.71 -1.33 13.40
N ARG A 83 0.55 -1.75 13.35
CA ARG A 83 1.68 -0.83 13.12
C ARG A 83 1.62 -0.22 11.71
N GLU A 84 1.25 -1.01 10.71
CA GLU A 84 1.02 -0.53 9.35
C GLU A 84 -0.11 0.52 9.34
N ALA A 85 -1.22 0.25 10.05
CA ALA A 85 -2.34 1.17 10.19
C ALA A 85 -1.95 2.51 10.83
N GLN A 86 -1.13 2.46 11.89
CA GLN A 86 -0.61 3.66 12.56
C GLN A 86 0.24 4.48 11.61
N ALA A 87 1.24 3.88 10.97
CA ALA A 87 2.15 4.59 10.08
C ALA A 87 1.43 5.12 8.83
N SER A 88 0.51 4.35 8.25
CA SER A 88 -0.29 4.80 7.11
C SER A 88 -1.16 6.01 7.46
N SER A 89 -1.71 6.06 8.66
CA SER A 89 -2.47 7.22 9.15
C SER A 89 -1.55 8.41 9.42
N GLU A 90 -0.34 8.20 9.94
CA GLU A 90 0.66 9.23 10.20
C GLU A 90 1.13 9.93 8.91
N ILE A 91 1.19 9.22 7.78
CA ILE A 91 1.46 9.84 6.46
C ILE A 91 0.45 10.96 6.18
N GLU A 92 -0.81 10.76 6.56
CA GLU A 92 -1.90 11.73 6.40
C GLU A 92 -2.02 12.72 7.59
N ASN A 93 -0.98 12.79 8.46
CA ASN A 93 -0.94 13.61 9.67
C ASN A 93 -2.00 13.22 10.74
N ILE A 94 -2.52 12.01 10.71
CA ILE A 94 -3.40 11.43 11.72
C ILE A 94 -2.51 10.66 12.70
N VAL A 95 -2.20 11.29 13.84
CA VAL A 95 -1.19 10.78 14.76
C VAL A 95 -1.84 10.09 15.97
N THR A 96 -1.48 8.84 16.20
CA THR A 96 -1.78 8.07 17.41
C THR A 96 -0.53 7.31 17.83
N THR A 97 -0.43 6.95 19.12
CA THR A 97 0.68 6.14 19.60
C THR A 97 0.38 4.65 19.46
N ASN A 98 1.44 3.84 19.37
CA ASN A 98 1.27 2.38 19.39
C ASN A 98 0.55 1.92 20.66
N ASP A 99 0.86 2.49 21.83
CA ASP A 99 0.23 2.13 23.11
C ASP A 99 -1.29 2.40 23.09
N GLU A 100 -1.72 3.60 22.65
CA GLU A 100 -3.14 3.94 22.51
C GLU A 100 -3.85 3.01 21.52
N LEU A 101 -3.21 2.73 20.37
CA LEU A 101 -3.78 1.89 19.33
C LEU A 101 -3.95 0.44 19.82
N PHE A 102 -2.91 -0.14 20.45
CA PHE A 102 -2.99 -1.50 20.97
C PHE A 102 -3.99 -1.62 22.14
N ARG A 103 -4.03 -0.66 23.07
CA ARG A 103 -5.03 -0.63 24.13
C ARG A 103 -6.45 -0.60 23.59
N ALA A 104 -6.69 0.23 22.58
CA ALA A 104 -8.00 0.34 21.94
C ALA A 104 -8.38 -0.93 21.18
N ALA A 105 -7.43 -1.54 20.45
CA ALA A 105 -7.65 -2.79 19.71
C ALA A 105 -8.06 -3.95 20.64
N TYR A 106 -7.55 -3.98 21.87
CA TYR A 106 -7.87 -5.02 22.87
C TYR A 106 -8.89 -4.58 23.94
N ALA A 107 -9.59 -3.46 23.71
CA ALA A 107 -10.65 -2.93 24.56
C ALA A 107 -10.26 -2.83 26.07
N VAL A 108 -9.05 -2.34 26.34
CA VAL A 108 -8.50 -2.34 27.71
C VAL A 108 -8.94 -1.13 28.53
N ASP A 109 -9.23 0.03 27.91
CA ASP A 109 -9.54 1.28 28.61
C ASP A 109 -10.52 2.19 27.84
N ALA A 110 -10.53 3.48 28.20
CA ALA A 110 -11.39 4.55 27.74
C ALA A 110 -11.62 4.61 26.24
N GLU A 111 -12.64 5.34 25.85
CA GLU A 111 -13.04 5.52 24.44
C GLU A 111 -11.84 6.04 23.59
N PRO A 112 -11.51 5.36 22.46
CA PRO A 112 -10.36 5.73 21.66
C PRO A 112 -10.50 7.13 21.06
N THR A 113 -9.38 7.84 20.91
CA THR A 113 -9.34 9.15 20.24
C THR A 113 -9.79 9.03 18.77
N PRO A 114 -10.21 10.13 18.13
CA PRO A 114 -10.54 10.10 16.70
C PRO A 114 -9.42 9.52 15.83
N ALA A 115 -8.16 9.90 16.09
CA ALA A 115 -6.99 9.39 15.37
C ALA A 115 -6.81 7.87 15.57
N THR A 116 -6.98 7.40 16.81
CA THR A 116 -6.92 5.97 17.12
C THR A 116 -8.06 5.18 16.43
N LYS A 117 -9.29 5.76 16.40
CA LYS A 117 -10.41 5.16 15.68
C LYS A 117 -10.12 5.02 14.19
N GLU A 118 -9.48 6.02 13.57
CA GLU A 118 -9.10 5.96 12.15
C GLU A 118 -8.04 4.87 11.88
N ALA A 119 -7.03 4.76 12.72
CA ALA A 119 -6.03 3.68 12.58
C ALA A 119 -6.67 2.29 12.78
N LEU A 120 -7.62 2.14 13.69
CA LEU A 120 -8.38 0.88 13.84
C LEU A 120 -9.25 0.57 12.60
N ARG A 121 -9.85 1.59 11.97
CA ARG A 121 -10.59 1.40 10.71
C ARG A 121 -9.68 0.97 9.58
N TYR A 122 -8.45 1.51 9.51
CA TYR A 122 -7.47 1.06 8.53
C TYR A 122 -7.16 -0.44 8.70
N ASN A 123 -6.89 -0.87 9.93
CA ASN A 123 -6.65 -2.28 10.22
C ASN A 123 -7.85 -3.17 9.83
N LYS A 124 -9.08 -2.73 10.15
CA LYS A 124 -10.32 -3.40 9.71
C LYS A 124 -10.43 -3.46 8.19
N ALA A 125 -10.14 -2.35 7.50
CA ALA A 125 -10.19 -2.25 6.04
C ALA A 125 -9.18 -3.19 5.35
N LEU A 126 -7.96 -3.30 5.90
CA LEU A 126 -6.94 -4.24 5.42
C LEU A 126 -7.43 -5.70 5.53
N HIS A 127 -7.94 -6.10 6.70
CA HIS A 127 -8.45 -7.47 6.89
C HIS A 127 -9.63 -7.78 5.96
N LEU A 128 -10.58 -6.85 5.84
CA LEU A 128 -11.72 -6.99 4.92
C LEU A 128 -11.25 -7.11 3.46
N GLY A 129 -10.23 -6.35 3.07
CA GLY A 129 -9.61 -6.47 1.75
C GLY A 129 -9.01 -7.86 1.52
N VAL A 130 -8.25 -8.38 2.48
CA VAL A 130 -7.66 -9.73 2.39
C VAL A 130 -8.75 -10.82 2.32
N GLU A 131 -9.78 -10.73 3.14
CA GLU A 131 -10.91 -11.66 3.11
C GLU A 131 -11.62 -11.64 1.75
N SER A 132 -11.78 -10.47 1.14
CA SER A 132 -12.42 -10.35 -0.17
C SER A 132 -11.64 -11.04 -1.29
N LEU A 133 -10.30 -11.11 -1.20
CA LEU A 133 -9.46 -11.79 -2.18
C LEU A 133 -9.75 -13.30 -2.28
N ALA A 134 -10.31 -13.91 -1.25
CA ALA A 134 -10.70 -15.33 -1.28
C ALA A 134 -11.85 -15.61 -2.27
N THR A 135 -12.65 -14.61 -2.61
CA THR A 135 -13.85 -14.75 -3.46
C THR A 135 -13.80 -13.92 -4.73
N ARG A 136 -12.99 -12.87 -4.74
CA ARG A 136 -12.90 -11.95 -5.86
C ARG A 136 -11.49 -11.37 -5.95
N PRO A 137 -10.87 -11.34 -7.14
CA PRO A 137 -9.57 -10.71 -7.32
C PRO A 137 -9.63 -9.20 -7.13
N LEU A 138 -8.45 -8.58 -6.95
CA LEU A 138 -8.29 -7.14 -6.75
C LEU A 138 -8.96 -6.32 -7.86
N SER A 139 -9.77 -5.33 -7.50
CA SER A 139 -10.58 -4.58 -8.46
C SER A 139 -10.94 -3.19 -7.95
N ILE A 140 -11.58 -2.37 -8.79
CA ILE A 140 -12.19 -1.10 -8.38
C ILE A 140 -13.16 -1.32 -7.21
N HIS A 141 -13.92 -2.41 -7.25
CA HIS A 141 -14.83 -2.76 -6.17
C HIS A 141 -14.09 -3.00 -4.85
N THR A 142 -12.94 -3.67 -4.89
CA THR A 142 -12.08 -3.85 -3.71
C THR A 142 -11.61 -2.50 -3.16
N ALA A 143 -11.18 -1.59 -4.04
CA ALA A 143 -10.79 -0.23 -3.63
C ALA A 143 -11.93 0.53 -2.97
N GLN A 144 -13.16 0.42 -3.50
CA GLN A 144 -14.36 1.04 -2.91
C GLN A 144 -14.73 0.41 -1.57
N GLN A 145 -14.65 -0.91 -1.41
CA GLN A 145 -14.89 -1.59 -0.14
C GLN A 145 -13.89 -1.17 0.93
N VAL A 146 -12.61 -1.14 0.59
CA VAL A 146 -11.52 -0.69 1.48
C VAL A 146 -11.74 0.76 1.90
N CYS A 147 -11.98 1.67 0.95
CA CYS A 147 -12.25 3.07 1.24
C CYS A 147 -13.52 3.25 2.10
N SER A 148 -14.57 2.48 1.83
CA SER A 148 -15.79 2.50 2.64
C SER A 148 -15.54 2.08 4.09
N ALA A 149 -14.71 1.06 4.30
CA ALA A 149 -14.33 0.58 5.63
C ALA A 149 -13.45 1.59 6.38
N LEU A 150 -12.60 2.35 5.69
CA LEU A 150 -11.80 3.43 6.27
C LEU A 150 -12.67 4.55 6.86
N HIS A 151 -13.79 4.85 6.21
CA HIS A 151 -14.67 5.95 6.60
C HIS A 151 -15.91 5.50 7.40
N ASP A 152 -16.13 4.20 7.50
CA ASP A 152 -17.38 3.62 8.04
C ASP A 152 -18.64 4.18 7.32
N ALA A 153 -18.50 4.45 6.03
CA ALA A 153 -19.50 5.03 5.14
C ALA A 153 -19.27 4.62 3.68
N PRO A 154 -20.31 4.54 2.84
CA PRO A 154 -20.13 4.17 1.43
C PRO A 154 -19.18 5.13 0.69
N ALA A 155 -18.10 4.60 0.13
CA ALA A 155 -17.22 5.35 -0.74
C ALA A 155 -17.75 5.35 -2.18
N VAL A 156 -17.83 6.54 -2.75
CA VAL A 156 -18.25 6.75 -4.14
C VAL A 156 -17.14 7.44 -4.92
N VAL A 157 -17.03 7.11 -6.21
CA VAL A 157 -16.14 7.84 -7.11
C VAL A 157 -16.59 9.29 -7.18
N ARG A 158 -15.65 10.21 -6.97
CA ARG A 158 -15.94 11.64 -6.98
C ARG A 158 -16.42 12.12 -8.35
N SER A 159 -17.36 13.05 -8.34
CA SER A 159 -17.94 13.64 -9.55
C SER A 159 -17.87 15.16 -9.55
N MET A 160 -17.68 15.77 -8.37
CA MET A 160 -17.57 17.22 -8.25
C MET A 160 -16.16 17.70 -8.52
N PRO A 161 -15.99 18.85 -9.20
CA PRO A 161 -14.69 19.46 -9.41
C PRO A 161 -14.13 20.07 -8.12
N GLY A 162 -12.83 20.46 -8.19
CA GLY A 162 -12.19 21.21 -7.12
C GLY A 162 -11.32 20.39 -6.17
N THR A 163 -11.18 19.08 -6.38
CA THR A 163 -10.20 18.26 -5.64
C THR A 163 -8.79 18.65 -6.06
N TYR A 164 -7.91 18.85 -5.08
CA TYR A 164 -6.47 19.06 -5.33
C TYR A 164 -5.64 18.49 -4.17
N ILE A 165 -4.39 18.17 -4.47
CA ILE A 165 -3.37 17.81 -3.49
C ILE A 165 -2.47 19.02 -3.30
N GLY A 166 -2.31 19.49 -2.06
CA GLY A 166 -1.56 20.72 -1.79
C GLY A 166 -1.61 21.13 -0.32
N ASP A 167 -1.15 22.36 -0.08
CA ASP A 167 -1.23 23.01 1.23
C ASP A 167 -2.49 23.90 1.28
N PRO A 168 -3.55 23.49 1.98
CA PRO A 168 -4.79 24.25 2.03
C PRO A 168 -4.64 25.56 2.82
N VAL A 169 -3.70 25.66 3.74
CA VAL A 169 -3.45 26.86 4.53
C VAL A 169 -2.79 27.94 3.69
N LYS A 170 -1.77 27.56 2.91
CA LYS A 170 -1.07 28.46 1.99
C LYS A 170 -1.79 28.59 0.63
N LYS A 171 -2.84 27.80 0.40
CA LYS A 171 -3.56 27.71 -0.90
C LYS A 171 -2.62 27.37 -2.06
N ILE A 172 -1.62 26.52 -1.81
CA ILE A 172 -0.68 26.06 -2.84
C ILE A 172 -1.14 24.69 -3.32
N LYS A 173 -1.39 24.57 -4.61
CA LYS A 173 -1.67 23.29 -5.25
C LYS A 173 -0.35 22.66 -5.71
N PHE A 174 -0.16 21.38 -5.41
CA PHE A 174 0.96 20.58 -5.91
C PHE A 174 0.53 19.70 -7.07
N TYR A 175 -0.74 19.30 -7.08
CA TYR A 175 -1.33 18.44 -8.11
C TYR A 175 -2.85 18.59 -8.11
N THR A 176 -3.45 18.71 -9.28
CA THR A 176 -4.91 18.63 -9.48
C THR A 176 -5.20 17.33 -10.24
N PRO A 177 -5.82 16.33 -9.60
CA PRO A 177 -6.13 15.05 -10.23
C PRO A 177 -7.21 15.20 -11.32
N PRO A 178 -7.41 14.18 -12.16
CA PRO A 178 -8.43 14.19 -13.21
C PRO A 178 -9.80 14.65 -12.70
N GLU A 179 -10.52 15.42 -13.49
CA GLU A 179 -11.88 15.88 -13.20
C GLU A 179 -12.90 15.33 -14.18
N GLY A 180 -14.13 15.11 -13.69
CA GLY A 180 -15.22 14.51 -14.44
C GLY A 180 -15.34 13.02 -14.15
N LYS A 181 -16.58 12.61 -13.78
CA LYS A 181 -16.86 11.23 -13.36
C LYS A 181 -16.45 10.21 -14.44
N GLU A 182 -16.80 10.49 -15.67
CA GLU A 182 -16.54 9.63 -16.81
C GLU A 182 -15.04 9.45 -17.06
N ILE A 183 -14.24 10.51 -16.90
CA ILE A 183 -12.77 10.49 -17.04
C ILE A 183 -12.16 9.64 -15.95
N ILE A 184 -12.59 9.84 -14.71
CA ILE A 184 -12.11 9.10 -13.55
C ILE A 184 -12.46 7.61 -13.67
N GLU A 185 -13.69 7.28 -14.05
CA GLU A 185 -14.14 5.89 -14.26
C GLU A 185 -13.39 5.23 -15.44
N GLN A 186 -13.05 5.99 -16.49
CA GLN A 186 -12.23 5.49 -17.59
C GLN A 186 -10.81 5.14 -17.11
N HIS A 187 -10.16 6.01 -16.33
CA HIS A 187 -8.84 5.73 -15.77
C HIS A 187 -8.86 4.55 -14.80
N LEU A 188 -9.88 4.46 -13.95
CA LEU A 188 -10.05 3.30 -13.06
C LEU A 188 -10.24 2.01 -13.86
N SER A 189 -11.01 2.02 -14.94
CA SER A 189 -11.20 0.86 -15.82
C SER A 189 -9.91 0.46 -16.52
N GLN A 190 -9.04 1.42 -16.88
CA GLN A 190 -7.72 1.16 -17.44
C GLN A 190 -6.79 0.55 -16.38
N TRP A 191 -6.80 1.10 -15.17
CA TRP A 191 -6.06 0.60 -14.02
C TRP A 191 -6.42 -0.86 -13.69
N GLU A 192 -7.72 -1.18 -13.61
CA GLU A 192 -8.18 -2.56 -13.33
C GLU A 192 -7.82 -3.51 -14.47
N ARG A 193 -8.02 -3.13 -15.75
CA ARG A 193 -7.63 -3.95 -16.89
C ARG A 193 -6.13 -4.22 -16.93
N PHE A 194 -5.31 -3.27 -16.51
CA PHE A 194 -3.87 -3.44 -16.51
C PHE A 194 -3.43 -4.51 -15.51
N ILE A 195 -4.06 -4.63 -14.34
CA ILE A 195 -3.77 -5.70 -13.37
C ILE A 195 -3.81 -7.09 -14.02
N TYR A 196 -4.73 -7.31 -14.96
CA TYR A 196 -5.01 -8.62 -15.54
C TYR A 196 -4.56 -8.75 -17.01
N SER A 197 -3.88 -7.76 -17.53
CA SER A 197 -3.33 -7.83 -18.89
C SER A 197 -2.05 -8.69 -18.91
N ASP A 198 -1.73 -9.25 -20.08
CA ASP A 198 -0.46 -9.96 -20.30
C ASP A 198 0.67 -8.94 -20.55
N HIS A 199 1.11 -8.30 -19.46
CA HIS A 199 2.15 -7.27 -19.51
C HIS A 199 3.57 -7.84 -19.31
N GLY A 200 3.72 -9.07 -18.80
CA GLY A 200 5.00 -9.73 -18.57
C GLY A 200 5.90 -9.10 -17.49
N LEU A 201 5.41 -8.12 -16.73
CA LEU A 201 6.17 -7.40 -15.70
C LEU A 201 6.25 -8.21 -14.39
N ASP A 202 7.35 -8.01 -13.65
CA ASP A 202 7.46 -8.51 -12.28
C ASP A 202 6.38 -7.87 -11.39
N PRO A 203 5.74 -8.63 -10.49
CA PRO A 203 4.67 -8.12 -9.61
C PRO A 203 5.07 -6.91 -8.75
N LEU A 204 6.35 -6.73 -8.41
CA LEU A 204 6.80 -5.57 -7.65
C LEU A 204 6.88 -4.31 -8.52
N VAL A 205 7.22 -4.47 -9.81
CA VAL A 205 7.16 -3.39 -10.80
C VAL A 205 5.70 -3.02 -11.06
N LEU A 206 4.84 -4.02 -11.29
CA LEU A 206 3.40 -3.83 -11.45
C LEU A 206 2.82 -3.05 -10.25
N LEU A 207 3.16 -3.43 -9.02
CA LEU A 207 2.72 -2.75 -7.80
C LEU A 207 3.08 -1.25 -7.82
N ALA A 208 4.31 -0.93 -8.19
CA ALA A 208 4.77 0.46 -8.21
C ALA A 208 4.02 1.31 -9.26
N LEU A 209 3.75 0.73 -10.43
CA LEU A 209 2.98 1.38 -11.49
C LEU A 209 1.52 1.60 -11.06
N LEU A 210 0.89 0.57 -10.51
CA LEU A 210 -0.50 0.62 -10.04
C LEU A 210 -0.67 1.60 -8.88
N HIS A 211 0.29 1.65 -7.96
CA HIS A 211 0.24 2.58 -6.84
C HIS A 211 0.31 4.03 -7.31
N TYR A 212 1.28 4.38 -8.17
CA TYR A 212 1.34 5.71 -8.76
C TYR A 212 0.03 6.07 -9.46
N GLN A 213 -0.47 5.17 -10.32
CA GLN A 213 -1.67 5.47 -11.12
C GLN A 213 -2.91 5.68 -10.23
N PHE A 214 -3.08 4.87 -9.17
CA PHE A 214 -4.17 5.03 -8.23
C PHE A 214 -4.09 6.36 -7.47
N GLU A 215 -2.90 6.74 -6.99
CA GLU A 215 -2.67 8.03 -6.33
C GLU A 215 -2.90 9.20 -7.30
N ALA A 216 -2.51 9.06 -8.57
CA ALA A 216 -2.70 10.09 -9.59
C ALA A 216 -4.18 10.24 -9.99
N ILE A 217 -4.93 9.16 -10.15
CA ILE A 217 -6.39 9.20 -10.39
C ILE A 217 -7.11 9.84 -9.22
N HIS A 218 -6.72 9.52 -8.00
CA HIS A 218 -7.31 10.05 -6.76
C HIS A 218 -8.82 9.95 -6.74
N PRO A 219 -9.39 8.72 -6.86
CA PRO A 219 -10.79 8.54 -7.24
C PRO A 219 -11.81 8.92 -6.18
N PHE A 220 -11.45 9.02 -4.92
CA PHE A 220 -12.36 9.28 -3.81
C PHE A 220 -12.21 10.71 -3.27
N TYR A 221 -13.20 11.18 -2.52
CA TYR A 221 -13.14 12.50 -1.88
C TYR A 221 -12.13 12.55 -0.73
N ASP A 222 -11.90 11.42 -0.05
CA ASP A 222 -10.93 11.25 1.01
C ASP A 222 -10.49 9.78 1.11
N GLY A 223 -9.35 9.51 1.77
CA GLY A 223 -8.84 8.17 2.03
C GLY A 223 -8.09 7.52 0.86
N ASN A 224 -7.80 8.24 -0.23
CA ASN A 224 -7.10 7.69 -1.39
C ASN A 224 -5.74 7.11 -1.02
N GLY A 225 -4.87 7.87 -0.35
CA GLY A 225 -3.55 7.39 0.05
C GLY A 225 -3.59 6.15 0.94
N ARG A 226 -4.48 6.12 1.95
CA ARG A 226 -4.66 4.94 2.82
C ARG A 226 -5.19 3.74 2.03
N THR A 227 -6.15 3.97 1.13
CA THR A 227 -6.66 2.92 0.22
C THR A 227 -5.54 2.39 -0.67
N GLY A 228 -4.78 3.25 -1.35
CA GLY A 228 -3.68 2.86 -2.24
C GLY A 228 -2.62 2.02 -1.51
N ARG A 229 -2.28 2.37 -0.26
CA ARG A 229 -1.32 1.59 0.54
C ARG A 229 -1.88 0.23 0.96
N ILE A 230 -3.17 0.12 1.26
CA ILE A 230 -3.82 -1.19 1.47
C ILE A 230 -3.78 -2.01 0.18
N LEU A 231 -4.12 -1.43 -0.97
CA LEU A 231 -4.10 -2.13 -2.27
C LEU A 231 -2.72 -2.70 -2.60
N ASN A 232 -1.62 -2.06 -2.20
CA ASN A 232 -0.27 -2.60 -2.35
C ASN A 232 -0.11 -3.94 -1.60
N ILE A 233 -0.57 -4.00 -0.35
CA ILE A 233 -0.50 -5.23 0.46
C ILE A 233 -1.40 -6.32 -0.14
N LEU A 234 -2.60 -5.94 -0.58
CA LEU A 234 -3.54 -6.86 -1.22
C LEU A 234 -2.97 -7.45 -2.51
N LEU A 235 -2.28 -6.65 -3.32
CA LEU A 235 -1.63 -7.14 -4.53
C LEU A 235 -0.52 -8.14 -4.21
N LEU A 236 0.33 -7.88 -3.22
CA LEU A 236 1.36 -8.83 -2.78
C LEU A 236 0.76 -10.16 -2.29
N VAL A 237 -0.39 -10.11 -1.64
CA VAL A 237 -1.12 -11.33 -1.22
C VAL A 237 -1.71 -12.04 -2.43
N GLN A 238 -2.33 -11.33 -3.37
CA GLN A 238 -2.91 -11.90 -4.59
C GLN A 238 -1.85 -12.58 -5.46
N GLU A 239 -0.70 -11.94 -5.63
CA GLU A 239 0.42 -12.47 -6.41
C GLU A 239 1.20 -13.60 -5.68
N GLY A 240 0.78 -13.97 -4.47
CA GLY A 240 1.40 -15.03 -3.68
C GLY A 240 2.78 -14.68 -3.11
N LEU A 241 3.19 -13.41 -3.16
CA LEU A 241 4.44 -12.92 -2.58
C LEU A 241 4.35 -12.77 -1.06
N LEU A 242 3.15 -12.61 -0.53
CA LEU A 242 2.84 -12.64 0.89
C LEU A 242 1.69 -13.61 1.14
N ARG A 243 1.85 -14.51 2.11
CA ARG A 243 0.76 -15.38 2.58
C ARG A 243 -0.17 -14.66 3.57
N LEU A 244 0.38 -13.75 4.33
CA LEU A 244 -0.29 -12.97 5.38
C LEU A 244 -0.01 -11.48 5.15
N PRO A 245 -0.92 -10.56 5.51
CA PRO A 245 -0.75 -9.12 5.33
C PRO A 245 0.19 -8.52 6.39
N VAL A 246 1.44 -9.01 6.46
CA VAL A 246 2.39 -8.70 7.52
C VAL A 246 3.57 -7.84 7.05
N LEU A 247 3.33 -6.97 6.06
CA LEU A 247 4.32 -6.02 5.58
C LEU A 247 4.08 -4.63 6.20
N TYR A 248 5.14 -4.01 6.73
CA TYR A 248 5.13 -2.68 7.34
C TYR A 248 5.71 -1.63 6.38
N LEU A 249 5.09 -1.52 5.17
CA LEU A 249 5.55 -0.63 4.11
C LEU A 249 5.35 0.85 4.44
N SER A 250 4.24 1.20 5.11
CA SER A 250 3.96 2.59 5.49
C SER A 250 4.99 3.15 6.46
N GLY A 251 5.63 2.31 7.27
CA GLY A 251 6.74 2.73 8.12
C GLY A 251 7.96 3.22 7.34
N TYR A 252 8.28 2.56 6.22
CA TYR A 252 9.32 3.04 5.30
C TYR A 252 8.93 4.37 4.67
N ILE A 253 7.67 4.50 4.23
CA ILE A 253 7.17 5.74 3.61
C ILE A 253 7.21 6.90 4.61
N VAL A 254 6.81 6.72 5.88
CA VAL A 254 6.91 7.75 6.93
C VAL A 254 8.32 8.28 7.05
N ASN A 255 9.30 7.36 7.14
CA ASN A 255 10.71 7.72 7.29
C ASN A 255 11.31 8.41 6.05
N ASN A 256 10.70 8.23 4.88
CA ASN A 256 11.12 8.77 3.60
C ASN A 256 10.02 9.62 2.93
N LYS A 257 9.17 10.29 3.73
CA LYS A 257 7.96 10.97 3.27
C LYS A 257 8.23 12.04 2.21
N ALA A 258 9.31 12.79 2.36
CA ALA A 258 9.70 13.82 1.40
C ALA A 258 10.04 13.22 0.02
N ASP A 259 10.79 12.12 -0.01
CA ASP A 259 11.14 11.43 -1.25
C ASP A 259 9.93 10.75 -1.89
N TYR A 260 9.04 10.18 -1.10
CA TYR A 260 7.78 9.60 -1.59
C TYR A 260 6.97 10.61 -2.42
N TYR A 261 6.70 11.77 -1.88
CA TYR A 261 5.93 12.81 -2.59
C TYR A 261 6.71 13.44 -3.73
N ARG A 262 8.03 13.62 -3.57
CA ARG A 262 8.89 14.14 -4.64
C ARG A 262 8.89 13.19 -5.84
N LEU A 263 9.02 11.89 -5.62
CA LEU A 263 9.07 10.89 -6.69
C LEU A 263 7.72 10.68 -7.37
N LEU A 264 6.61 10.65 -6.61
CA LEU A 264 5.26 10.67 -7.20
C LEU A 264 5.12 11.85 -8.16
N ARG A 265 5.57 13.04 -7.75
CA ARG A 265 5.54 14.22 -8.61
C ARG A 265 6.47 14.09 -9.81
N ALA A 266 7.68 13.56 -9.63
CA ALA A 266 8.66 13.40 -10.70
C ALA A 266 8.15 12.46 -11.81
N VAL A 267 7.39 11.41 -11.47
CA VAL A 267 6.70 10.59 -12.48
C VAL A 267 5.74 11.46 -13.31
N THR A 268 4.95 12.32 -12.65
CA THR A 268 3.99 13.21 -13.34
C THR A 268 4.69 14.23 -14.23
N THR A 269 5.78 14.86 -13.75
CA THR A 269 6.40 16.02 -14.40
C THR A 269 7.53 15.66 -15.35
N GLU A 270 8.18 14.52 -15.16
CA GLU A 270 9.45 14.15 -15.80
C GLU A 270 9.44 12.73 -16.36
N GLY A 271 8.39 11.92 -16.06
CA GLY A 271 8.36 10.50 -16.42
C GLY A 271 9.38 9.65 -15.65
N ALA A 272 9.76 10.06 -14.43
CA ALA A 272 10.81 9.43 -13.62
C ALA A 272 10.37 8.08 -13.02
N TRP A 273 10.00 7.12 -13.89
CA TRP A 273 9.51 5.81 -13.49
C TRP A 273 10.55 4.96 -12.80
N GLU A 274 11.80 4.96 -13.27
CA GLU A 274 12.85 4.12 -12.71
C GLU A 274 13.09 4.44 -11.23
N GLU A 275 13.27 5.71 -10.89
CA GLU A 275 13.52 6.15 -9.52
C GLU A 275 12.34 5.85 -8.60
N TRP A 276 11.12 6.03 -9.10
CA TRP A 276 9.89 5.73 -8.37
C TRP A 276 9.77 4.23 -8.05
N ILE A 277 9.95 3.39 -9.07
CA ILE A 277 9.88 1.92 -8.91
C ILE A 277 10.95 1.45 -7.92
N ILE A 278 12.20 1.91 -8.09
CA ILE A 278 13.29 1.56 -7.18
C ILE A 278 12.98 2.00 -5.75
N PHE A 279 12.39 3.17 -5.55
CA PHE A 279 12.00 3.65 -4.22
C PHE A 279 11.00 2.70 -3.54
N LEU A 280 9.91 2.34 -4.22
CA LEU A 280 8.91 1.43 -3.64
C LEU A 280 9.45 0.02 -3.42
N VAL A 281 10.19 -0.51 -4.38
CA VAL A 281 10.78 -1.86 -4.29
C VAL A 281 11.79 -1.94 -3.15
N LYS A 282 12.63 -0.92 -2.94
CA LYS A 282 13.49 -0.81 -1.76
C LYS A 282 12.70 -0.73 -0.47
N GLY A 283 11.59 0.00 -0.47
CA GLY A 283 10.68 0.06 0.67
C GLY A 283 10.14 -1.31 1.04
N ILE A 284 9.77 -2.12 0.06
CA ILE A 284 9.31 -3.50 0.25
C ILE A 284 10.47 -4.36 0.79
N GLU A 285 11.67 -4.27 0.23
CA GLU A 285 12.87 -4.98 0.70
C GLU A 285 13.15 -4.71 2.17
N GLU A 286 13.27 -3.43 2.56
CA GLU A 286 13.59 -3.04 3.93
C GLU A 286 12.48 -3.41 4.92
N SER A 287 11.21 -3.27 4.50
CA SER A 287 10.05 -3.64 5.31
C SER A 287 9.98 -5.14 5.53
N ALA A 288 10.22 -5.95 4.50
CA ALA A 288 10.24 -7.41 4.60
C ALA A 288 11.36 -7.90 5.51
N ARG A 289 12.57 -7.34 5.38
CA ARG A 289 13.71 -7.64 6.26
C ARG A 289 13.43 -7.29 7.71
N THR A 290 12.83 -6.13 7.95
CA THR A 290 12.46 -5.67 9.29
C THR A 290 11.39 -6.57 9.91
N ALA A 291 10.37 -6.94 9.15
CA ALA A 291 9.30 -7.82 9.60
C ALA A 291 9.84 -9.22 9.91
N SER A 292 10.69 -9.80 9.05
CA SER A 292 11.33 -11.11 9.30
C SER A 292 12.11 -11.11 10.62
N THR A 293 12.95 -10.09 10.82
CA THR A 293 13.73 -9.93 12.05
C THR A 293 12.84 -9.80 13.29
N LEU A 294 11.74 -9.07 13.18
CA LEU A 294 10.76 -8.93 14.27
C LEU A 294 10.10 -10.27 14.60
N ILE A 295 9.67 -11.01 13.59
CA ILE A 295 9.02 -12.33 13.74
C ILE A 295 9.96 -13.32 14.41
N GLU A 296 11.23 -13.40 13.99
CA GLU A 296 12.22 -14.25 14.64
C GLU A 296 12.46 -13.89 16.11
N LYS A 297 12.51 -12.58 16.42
CA LYS A 297 12.64 -12.11 17.81
C LYS A 297 11.41 -12.50 18.64
N LEU A 298 10.21 -12.32 18.09
CA LEU A 298 8.97 -12.70 18.77
C LEU A 298 8.92 -14.20 19.05
N TRP A 299 9.30 -15.03 18.07
CA TRP A 299 9.35 -16.48 18.24
C TRP A 299 10.32 -16.89 19.36
N ARG A 300 11.55 -16.37 19.36
CA ARG A 300 12.55 -16.65 20.42
C ARG A 300 12.07 -16.21 21.79
N LEU A 301 11.48 -15.00 21.88
CA LEU A 301 10.97 -14.46 23.14
C LEU A 301 9.79 -15.27 23.68
N GLN A 302 8.90 -15.75 22.79
CA GLN A 302 7.79 -16.63 23.17
C GLN A 302 8.29 -17.95 23.75
N ASP A 303 9.27 -18.59 23.11
CA ASP A 303 9.86 -19.86 23.59
C ASP A 303 10.57 -19.67 24.93
N GLN A 304 11.35 -18.60 25.08
CA GLN A 304 11.97 -18.23 26.34
C GLN A 304 10.92 -18.00 27.44
N THR A 305 9.86 -17.26 27.15
CA THR A 305 8.78 -16.97 28.10
C THR A 305 8.11 -18.27 28.54
N ALA A 306 7.81 -19.19 27.63
CA ALA A 306 7.24 -20.50 27.96
C ALA A 306 8.17 -21.31 28.89
N SER A 307 9.48 -21.26 28.67
CA SER A 307 10.46 -21.94 29.52
C SER A 307 10.52 -21.30 30.93
N GLU A 308 10.53 -19.97 31.01
CA GLU A 308 10.53 -19.27 32.28
C GLU A 308 9.25 -19.49 33.09
N LEU A 309 8.09 -19.48 32.46
CA LEU A 309 6.81 -19.80 33.10
C LEU A 309 6.81 -21.20 33.71
N ARG A 310 7.40 -22.19 33.03
CA ARG A 310 7.51 -23.58 33.52
C ARG A 310 8.50 -23.69 34.65
N GLU A 311 9.72 -23.16 34.48
CA GLU A 311 10.84 -23.39 35.37
C GLU A 311 10.81 -22.52 36.61
N LYS A 312 10.46 -21.23 36.47
CA LYS A 312 10.49 -20.27 37.57
C LYS A 312 9.14 -20.13 38.29
N ALA A 313 8.03 -20.21 37.52
CA ALA A 313 6.68 -20.02 38.08
C ALA A 313 5.89 -21.33 38.30
N GLY A 314 6.40 -22.47 37.82
CA GLY A 314 5.73 -23.77 37.97
C GLY A 314 4.39 -23.86 37.21
N ILE A 315 4.19 -23.02 36.20
CA ILE A 315 2.93 -22.93 35.47
C ILE A 315 2.83 -24.04 34.41
N SER A 316 1.70 -24.69 34.38
CA SER A 316 1.34 -25.69 33.36
C SER A 316 -0.14 -25.50 33.01
N PRO A 317 -0.48 -25.29 31.72
CA PRO A 317 0.36 -25.34 30.51
C PRO A 317 1.08 -24.01 30.18
N ALA A 318 2.41 -24.03 30.18
CA ALA A 318 3.23 -22.81 29.99
C ALA A 318 3.27 -22.30 28.55
N LYS A 319 3.22 -23.19 27.56
CA LYS A 319 3.25 -22.84 26.15
C LYS A 319 1.99 -22.08 25.73
N GLU A 320 0.83 -22.59 26.13
CA GLU A 320 -0.47 -22.01 25.83
C GLU A 320 -0.62 -20.63 26.49
N LEU A 321 -0.12 -20.46 27.70
CA LEU A 321 -0.10 -19.16 28.36
C LEU A 321 0.84 -18.18 27.66
N ALA A 322 2.04 -18.61 27.26
CA ALA A 322 2.94 -17.79 26.46
C ALA A 322 2.29 -17.37 25.13
N GLU A 323 1.66 -18.30 24.42
CA GLU A 323 0.95 -18.01 23.17
C GLU A 323 -0.16 -16.97 23.39
N LEU A 324 -0.96 -17.11 24.44
CA LEU A 324 -2.01 -16.15 24.79
C LEU A 324 -1.45 -14.76 25.06
N LEU A 325 -0.35 -14.65 25.81
CA LEU A 325 0.32 -13.38 26.13
C LEU A 325 0.88 -12.69 24.88
N PHE A 326 1.37 -13.45 23.92
CA PHE A 326 1.90 -12.90 22.65
C PHE A 326 0.81 -12.56 21.63
N THR A 327 -0.32 -13.26 21.66
CA THR A 327 -1.47 -12.97 20.82
C THR A 327 -2.20 -11.71 21.30
N HIS A 328 -2.22 -11.47 22.63
CA HIS A 328 -2.90 -10.36 23.26
C HIS A 328 -1.92 -9.54 24.11
N PRO A 329 -1.22 -8.53 23.53
CA PRO A 329 -0.28 -7.69 24.28
C PRO A 329 -0.88 -7.00 25.50
N TYR A 330 -2.21 -6.80 25.48
CA TYR A 330 -2.98 -6.34 26.63
C TYR A 330 -4.01 -7.40 27.01
N ILE A 331 -3.80 -8.05 28.17
CA ILE A 331 -4.67 -9.09 28.68
C ILE A 331 -5.11 -8.76 30.10
N ARG A 332 -6.37 -9.02 30.43
CA ARG A 332 -6.89 -8.89 31.78
C ARG A 332 -6.72 -10.22 32.53
N ILE A 333 -6.38 -10.17 33.83
CA ILE A 333 -6.22 -11.38 34.65
C ILE A 333 -7.43 -12.34 34.56
N LYS A 334 -8.65 -11.80 34.43
CA LYS A 334 -9.87 -12.60 34.25
C LYS A 334 -9.92 -13.39 32.94
N ASN A 335 -9.02 -13.13 31.99
CA ASN A 335 -8.95 -13.78 30.67
C ASN A 335 -7.84 -14.84 30.63
N ILE A 336 -7.09 -14.99 31.73
CA ILE A 336 -6.10 -16.02 31.97
C ILE A 336 -6.74 -17.10 32.85
#